data_e84ce6e614a44108a44aa7f24d92ba61
#
_entry.id   e84ce6e614a44108a44aa7f24d92ba61
#
_cell.length_a   1.000
_cell.length_b   1.000
_cell.length_c   1.000
_cell.angle_alpha   90.00
_cell.angle_beta   90.00
_cell.angle_gamma   90.00
#
_symmetry.space_group_name_H-M   'P 1'
#
loop_
_entity.id
_entity.type
_entity.pdbx_description
1 polymer ?
#
loop_
_entity_poly.entity_id
_entity_poly.type
_entity_poly.pdbx_seq_one_letter_code
_entity_poly.pdbx_strand_id
1 'polypeptide(L)'
;AINRSDLLQTVTAGYGTLIGSMVAPTDPWYEDLSGTYDYNPDTARRLLADAGHSDGLTLALRVPNLPYATSAATFIASQLSQVGITVTTDTLEFPARWIDEVMTKSNYDMTIISHVEGRDIEKWANPDYYWHYDNAEFQRLITEARTGPADEQTERMKQAARLLADDAAADFLYSMANLVVLRSDISGVPENLTSESLDLTAASSTNI
;
A
#
# COMPACT_ATOMS: atom_id res chain seq x y z
N ALA A 1 -3.15 -13.37 7.08
CA ALA A 1 -4.28 -14.08 6.45
C ALA A 1 -4.28 -13.93 4.93
N ILE A 2 -3.61 -12.93 4.38
CA ILE A 2 -3.58 -12.64 2.94
C ILE A 2 -2.25 -13.08 2.35
N ASN A 3 -2.29 -13.96 1.34
CA ASN A 3 -1.13 -14.33 0.54
C ASN A 3 -0.84 -13.22 -0.48
N ARG A 4 0.04 -12.29 -0.12
CA ARG A 4 0.37 -11.11 -0.94
C ARG A 4 1.07 -11.48 -2.26
N SER A 5 1.82 -12.59 -2.29
CA SER A 5 2.45 -13.08 -3.52
C SER A 5 1.40 -13.55 -4.53
N ASP A 6 0.42 -14.34 -4.08
CA ASP A 6 -0.66 -14.81 -4.95
C ASP A 6 -1.59 -13.65 -5.35
N LEU A 7 -1.79 -12.67 -4.45
CA LEU A 7 -2.53 -11.45 -4.75
C LEU A 7 -1.83 -10.67 -5.87
N LEU A 8 -0.52 -10.41 -5.76
CA LEU A 8 0.26 -9.72 -6.78
C LEU A 8 0.16 -10.45 -8.13
N GLN A 9 0.31 -11.77 -8.12
CA GLN A 9 0.19 -12.58 -9.34
C GLN A 9 -1.21 -12.48 -9.96
N THR A 10 -2.25 -12.47 -9.13
CA THR A 10 -3.65 -12.45 -9.60
C THR A 10 -4.06 -11.08 -10.14
N VAL A 11 -3.66 -10.01 -9.45
CA VAL A 11 -4.11 -8.64 -9.75
C VAL A 11 -3.28 -7.99 -10.85
N THR A 12 -1.97 -8.24 -10.88
CA THR A 12 -1.01 -7.53 -11.76
C THR A 12 -0.24 -8.45 -12.70
N ALA A 13 -0.61 -9.74 -12.78
CA ALA A 13 0.15 -10.76 -13.51
C ALA A 13 1.63 -10.85 -13.05
N GLY A 14 1.88 -10.54 -11.77
CA GLY A 14 3.21 -10.56 -11.17
C GLY A 14 4.04 -9.27 -11.35
N TYR A 15 3.51 -8.27 -12.04
CA TYR A 15 4.21 -6.98 -12.18
C TYR A 15 4.05 -6.14 -10.92
N GLY A 16 5.17 -5.82 -10.28
CA GLY A 16 5.25 -5.06 -9.04
C GLY A 16 6.24 -5.68 -8.06
N THR A 17 6.41 -5.06 -6.92
CA THR A 17 7.30 -5.53 -5.85
C THR A 17 6.55 -5.56 -4.53
N LEU A 18 6.56 -6.69 -3.82
CA LEU A 18 6.01 -6.77 -2.47
C LEU A 18 6.74 -5.78 -1.56
N ILE A 19 5.99 -5.11 -0.71
CA ILE A 19 6.52 -4.17 0.29
C ILE A 19 5.96 -4.53 1.67
N GLY A 20 6.66 -4.12 2.71
CA GLY A 20 6.21 -4.35 4.10
C GLY A 20 5.95 -3.06 4.87
N SER A 21 6.11 -1.91 4.22
CA SER A 21 5.78 -0.58 4.75
C SER A 21 5.48 0.36 3.58
N MET A 22 5.02 1.59 3.86
CA MET A 22 4.73 2.58 2.81
C MET A 22 6.01 3.25 2.30
N VAL A 23 6.88 2.45 1.69
CA VAL A 23 8.17 2.89 1.12
C VAL A 23 8.38 2.16 -0.19
N ALA A 24 8.64 2.91 -1.26
CA ALA A 24 8.93 2.32 -2.56
C ALA A 24 10.38 1.79 -2.63
N PRO A 25 10.66 0.72 -3.41
CA PRO A 25 12.01 0.19 -3.57
C PRO A 25 13.04 1.20 -4.12
N THR A 26 12.57 2.29 -4.70
CA THR A 26 13.41 3.38 -5.23
C THR A 26 13.78 4.44 -4.19
N ASP A 27 13.18 4.40 -3.00
CA ASP A 27 13.47 5.38 -1.95
C ASP A 27 14.79 5.09 -1.23
N PRO A 28 15.58 6.12 -0.86
CA PRO A 28 16.85 5.93 -0.15
C PRO A 28 16.74 5.22 1.20
N TRP A 29 15.57 5.26 1.81
CA TRP A 29 15.27 4.63 3.10
C TRP A 29 14.50 3.30 2.96
N TYR A 30 14.42 2.75 1.75
CA TYR A 30 13.80 1.44 1.55
C TYR A 30 14.57 0.34 2.29
N GLU A 31 13.80 -0.54 2.91
CA GLU A 31 14.23 -1.83 3.43
C GLU A 31 13.16 -2.85 3.05
N ASP A 32 13.59 -4.06 2.74
CA ASP A 32 12.63 -5.14 2.49
C ASP A 32 12.04 -5.63 3.82
N LEU A 33 10.86 -5.13 4.14
CA LEU A 33 10.06 -5.53 5.30
C LEU A 33 8.91 -6.47 4.92
N SER A 34 8.90 -6.99 3.69
CA SER A 34 7.81 -7.82 3.19
C SER A 34 7.65 -9.16 3.95
N GLY A 35 8.71 -9.62 4.62
CA GLY A 35 8.70 -10.81 5.47
C GLY A 35 8.29 -10.58 6.94
N THR A 36 7.92 -9.36 7.36
CA THR A 36 7.53 -9.07 8.75
C THR A 36 6.31 -9.90 9.18
N TYR A 37 5.33 -10.05 8.28
CA TYR A 37 4.15 -10.89 8.49
C TYR A 37 3.96 -11.83 7.30
N ASP A 38 4.44 -13.06 7.44
CA ASP A 38 4.25 -14.11 6.44
C ASP A 38 2.81 -14.60 6.41
N TYR A 39 2.37 -15.07 5.23
CA TYR A 39 1.09 -15.72 5.08
C TYR A 39 0.98 -16.97 5.97
N ASN A 40 0.16 -16.90 6.99
CA ASN A 40 -0.07 -18.00 7.94
C ASN A 40 -1.52 -17.96 8.45
N PRO A 41 -2.45 -18.65 7.75
CA PRO A 41 -3.86 -18.67 8.16
C PRO A 41 -4.11 -19.30 9.54
N ASP A 42 -3.27 -20.22 10.00
CA ASP A 42 -3.42 -20.81 11.33
C ASP A 42 -3.07 -19.80 12.43
N THR A 43 -1.99 -19.05 12.24
CA THR A 43 -1.65 -17.94 13.14
C THR A 43 -2.74 -16.86 13.12
N ALA A 44 -3.30 -16.55 11.94
CA ALA A 44 -4.38 -15.57 11.84
C ALA A 44 -5.63 -16.01 12.63
N ARG A 45 -6.06 -17.28 12.53
CA ARG A 45 -7.18 -17.83 13.32
C ARG A 45 -6.90 -17.76 14.82
N ARG A 46 -5.69 -18.09 15.23
CA ARG A 46 -5.30 -18.02 16.65
C ARG A 46 -5.37 -16.57 17.16
N LEU A 47 -4.82 -15.61 16.42
CA LEU A 47 -4.86 -14.19 16.78
C LEU A 47 -6.31 -13.66 16.86
N LEU A 48 -7.18 -14.07 15.95
CA LEU A 48 -8.61 -13.73 16.01
C LEU A 48 -9.28 -14.30 17.28
N ALA A 49 -8.98 -15.55 17.61
CA ALA A 49 -9.48 -16.17 18.83
C ALA A 49 -8.98 -15.47 20.09
N ASP A 50 -7.68 -15.16 20.15
CA ASP A 50 -7.04 -14.44 21.26
C ASP A 50 -7.64 -13.02 21.44
N ALA A 51 -8.10 -12.40 20.33
CA ALA A 51 -8.79 -11.12 20.31
C ALA A 51 -10.31 -11.22 20.61
N GLY A 52 -10.83 -12.42 20.88
CA GLY A 52 -12.25 -12.64 21.19
C GLY A 52 -13.17 -12.83 20.00
N HIS A 53 -12.62 -13.08 18.80
CA HIS A 53 -13.37 -13.25 17.55
C HIS A 53 -13.41 -14.72 17.06
N SER A 54 -13.48 -15.69 17.98
CA SER A 54 -13.55 -17.12 17.64
C SER A 54 -14.80 -17.48 16.80
N ASP A 55 -15.89 -16.73 16.98
CA ASP A 55 -17.16 -16.94 16.27
C ASP A 55 -17.21 -16.24 14.89
N GLY A 56 -16.11 -15.62 14.51
CA GLY A 56 -15.98 -14.86 13.26
C GLY A 56 -16.15 -13.35 13.43
N LEU A 57 -15.85 -12.63 12.36
CA LEU A 57 -15.90 -11.17 12.31
C LEU A 57 -16.48 -10.74 10.95
N THR A 58 -17.29 -9.71 10.92
CA THR A 58 -17.77 -9.11 9.67
C THR A 58 -17.20 -7.72 9.51
N LEU A 59 -16.57 -7.45 8.35
CA LEU A 59 -15.91 -6.18 8.02
C LEU A 59 -16.44 -5.61 6.72
N ALA A 60 -16.62 -4.29 6.68
CA ALA A 60 -16.96 -3.54 5.48
C ALA A 60 -15.67 -3.10 4.75
N LEU A 61 -15.47 -3.62 3.53
CA LEU A 61 -14.37 -3.23 2.65
C LEU A 61 -14.89 -2.26 1.58
N ARG A 62 -14.48 -1.01 1.63
CA ARG A 62 -14.85 0.01 0.64
C ARG A 62 -13.68 0.32 -0.28
N VAL A 63 -13.89 0.15 -1.57
CA VAL A 63 -12.82 0.29 -2.57
C VAL A 63 -13.23 1.25 -3.69
N PRO A 64 -12.27 1.99 -4.28
CA PRO A 64 -12.55 2.76 -5.47
C PRO A 64 -12.87 1.82 -6.65
N ASN A 65 -13.67 2.28 -7.62
CA ASN A 65 -14.01 1.54 -8.85
C ASN A 65 -12.83 1.49 -9.84
N LEU A 66 -11.64 1.20 -9.32
CA LEU A 66 -10.41 1.05 -10.10
C LEU A 66 -10.06 -0.44 -10.24
N PRO A 67 -9.58 -0.89 -11.41
CA PRO A 67 -9.38 -2.33 -11.67
C PRO A 67 -8.53 -3.05 -10.63
N TYR A 68 -7.41 -2.44 -10.19
CA TYR A 68 -6.54 -3.04 -9.19
C TYR A 68 -7.27 -3.25 -7.85
N ALA A 69 -8.07 -2.27 -7.43
CA ALA A 69 -8.73 -2.30 -6.13
C ALA A 69 -9.90 -3.30 -6.10
N THR A 70 -10.71 -3.35 -7.16
CA THR A 70 -11.83 -4.30 -7.26
C THR A 70 -11.37 -5.74 -7.37
N SER A 71 -10.30 -6.00 -8.13
CA SER A 71 -9.70 -7.34 -8.23
C SER A 71 -9.08 -7.77 -6.90
N ALA A 72 -8.32 -6.88 -6.24
CA ALA A 72 -7.74 -7.14 -4.93
C ALA A 72 -8.83 -7.37 -3.86
N ALA A 73 -9.92 -6.60 -3.86
CA ALA A 73 -11.02 -6.78 -2.92
C ALA A 73 -11.64 -8.17 -3.00
N THR A 74 -11.86 -8.68 -4.21
CA THR A 74 -12.38 -10.03 -4.43
C THR A 74 -11.43 -11.10 -3.88
N PHE A 75 -10.14 -10.97 -4.15
CA PHE A 75 -9.11 -11.88 -3.67
C PHE A 75 -9.03 -11.84 -2.13
N ILE A 76 -8.95 -10.65 -1.53
CA ILE A 76 -8.84 -10.45 -0.08
C ILE A 76 -10.07 -11.01 0.63
N ALA A 77 -11.29 -10.73 0.15
CA ALA A 77 -12.50 -11.29 0.73
C ALA A 77 -12.49 -12.83 0.75
N SER A 78 -12.01 -13.46 -0.32
CA SER A 78 -11.85 -14.91 -0.40
C SER A 78 -10.83 -15.45 0.61
N GLN A 79 -9.68 -14.79 0.77
CA GLN A 79 -8.65 -15.21 1.72
C GLN A 79 -9.09 -15.03 3.18
N LEU A 80 -9.71 -13.91 3.50
CA LEU A 80 -10.20 -13.60 4.83
C LEU A 80 -11.33 -14.55 5.27
N SER A 81 -12.17 -14.99 4.32
CA SER A 81 -13.21 -15.99 4.63
C SER A 81 -12.66 -17.32 5.14
N GLN A 82 -11.45 -17.71 4.72
CA GLN A 82 -10.78 -18.95 5.15
C GLN A 82 -10.34 -18.91 6.62
N VAL A 83 -10.27 -17.72 7.21
CA VAL A 83 -9.89 -17.53 8.63
C VAL A 83 -11.06 -17.07 9.50
N GLY A 84 -12.29 -17.07 8.95
CA GLY A 84 -13.51 -16.73 9.71
C GLY A 84 -13.91 -15.25 9.63
N ILE A 85 -13.30 -14.46 8.73
CA ILE A 85 -13.70 -13.07 8.50
C ILE A 85 -14.61 -12.98 7.28
N THR A 86 -15.84 -12.53 7.47
CA THR A 86 -16.76 -12.21 6.38
C THR A 86 -16.52 -10.77 5.92
N VAL A 87 -16.29 -10.57 4.62
CA VAL A 87 -16.07 -9.24 4.05
C VAL A 87 -17.26 -8.84 3.20
N THR A 88 -17.87 -7.70 3.52
CA THR A 88 -18.88 -7.04 2.69
C THR A 88 -18.20 -5.95 1.86
N THR A 89 -18.14 -6.14 0.53
CA THR A 89 -17.45 -5.22 -0.36
C THR A 89 -18.42 -4.21 -0.98
N ASP A 90 -18.10 -2.92 -0.91
CA ASP A 90 -18.79 -1.83 -1.60
C ASP A 90 -17.80 -1.11 -2.52
N THR A 91 -18.12 -1.06 -3.81
CA THR A 91 -17.32 -0.39 -4.84
C THR A 91 -17.85 1.02 -5.06
N LEU A 92 -17.02 2.01 -4.77
CA LEU A 92 -17.36 3.41 -4.80
C LEU A 92 -16.83 4.09 -6.06
N GLU A 93 -17.63 4.99 -6.64
CA GLU A 93 -17.16 5.85 -7.73
C GLU A 93 -15.95 6.67 -7.25
N PHE A 94 -14.90 6.69 -8.09
CA PHE A 94 -13.65 7.41 -7.80
C PHE A 94 -13.49 8.60 -8.77
N PRO A 95 -13.08 9.76 -8.28
CA PRO A 95 -12.61 10.03 -6.91
C PRO A 95 -13.70 10.47 -5.94
N ALA A 96 -14.81 11.06 -6.39
CA ALA A 96 -15.68 11.88 -5.54
C ALA A 96 -16.35 11.07 -4.40
N ARG A 97 -17.02 9.96 -4.71
CA ARG A 97 -17.73 9.18 -3.71
C ARG A 97 -16.77 8.46 -2.75
N TRP A 98 -15.64 7.96 -3.27
CA TRP A 98 -14.63 7.33 -2.42
C TRP A 98 -14.02 8.33 -1.43
N ILE A 99 -13.67 9.55 -1.89
CA ILE A 99 -13.14 10.60 -1.02
C ILE A 99 -14.17 10.98 0.07
N ASP A 100 -15.44 11.15 -0.31
CA ASP A 100 -16.49 11.50 0.66
C ASP A 100 -16.69 10.41 1.72
N GLU A 101 -16.87 9.16 1.30
CA GLU A 101 -17.17 8.05 2.22
C GLU A 101 -15.95 7.61 3.04
N VAL A 102 -14.76 7.53 2.42
CA VAL A 102 -13.56 6.99 3.06
C VAL A 102 -12.75 8.10 3.74
N MET A 103 -12.33 9.12 2.99
CA MET A 103 -11.42 10.14 3.55
C MET A 103 -12.13 11.14 4.46
N THR A 104 -13.39 11.52 4.13
CA THR A 104 -14.11 12.56 4.87
C THR A 104 -14.94 11.99 6.03
N LYS A 105 -15.65 10.89 5.79
CA LYS A 105 -16.58 10.31 6.77
C LYS A 105 -16.00 9.14 7.56
N SER A 106 -14.87 8.60 7.15
CA SER A 106 -14.26 7.38 7.73
C SER A 106 -15.26 6.21 7.83
N ASN A 107 -16.15 6.10 6.85
CA ASN A 107 -17.23 5.11 6.84
C ASN A 107 -16.75 3.80 6.20
N TYR A 108 -15.83 3.10 6.86
CA TYR A 108 -15.27 1.82 6.42
C TYR A 108 -14.59 1.12 7.59
N ASP A 109 -14.47 -0.21 7.51
CA ASP A 109 -13.58 -0.98 8.37
C ASP A 109 -12.24 -1.22 7.67
N MET A 110 -12.30 -1.43 6.35
CA MET A 110 -11.13 -1.60 5.47
C MET A 110 -11.31 -0.83 4.18
N THR A 111 -10.20 -0.36 3.60
CA THR A 111 -10.15 0.21 2.26
C THR A 111 -8.85 -0.17 1.56
N ILE A 112 -8.84 -0.10 0.23
CA ILE A 112 -7.65 -0.27 -0.60
C ILE A 112 -7.48 0.97 -1.45
N ILE A 113 -6.28 1.54 -1.45
CA ILE A 113 -5.92 2.66 -2.32
C ILE A 113 -4.43 2.61 -2.66
N SER A 114 -4.08 3.01 -3.88
CA SER A 114 -2.69 3.27 -4.28
C SER A 114 -2.34 4.72 -3.96
N HIS A 115 -1.27 4.92 -3.21
CA HIS A 115 -0.65 6.21 -2.98
C HIS A 115 0.49 6.42 -3.98
N VAL A 116 0.62 7.62 -4.54
CA VAL A 116 1.54 7.92 -5.65
C VAL A 116 2.45 9.12 -5.38
N GLU A 117 2.29 9.78 -4.23
CA GLU A 117 3.10 10.96 -3.89
C GLU A 117 4.41 10.55 -3.24
N GLY A 118 5.47 11.29 -3.52
CA GLY A 118 6.73 11.12 -2.83
C GLY A 118 6.57 11.36 -1.32
N ARG A 119 7.17 10.49 -0.50
CA ARG A 119 7.13 10.57 0.95
C ARG A 119 5.73 10.42 1.57
N ASP A 120 4.84 9.66 0.94
CA ASP A 120 3.49 9.38 1.48
C ASP A 120 3.52 8.76 2.89
N ILE A 121 4.58 8.07 3.26
CA ILE A 121 4.78 7.57 4.63
C ILE A 121 4.69 8.69 5.68
N GLU A 122 5.07 9.91 5.36
CA GLU A 122 5.00 11.04 6.29
C GLU A 122 3.57 11.43 6.68
N LYS A 123 2.59 11.10 5.84
CA LYS A 123 1.17 11.37 6.13
C LYS A 123 0.64 10.55 7.31
N TRP A 124 1.29 9.42 7.62
CA TRP A 124 0.96 8.60 8.81
C TRP A 124 1.25 9.31 10.13
N ALA A 125 2.05 10.38 10.12
CA ALA A 125 2.28 11.22 11.31
C ALA A 125 1.11 12.17 11.62
N ASN A 126 0.08 12.23 10.78
CA ASN A 126 -1.14 12.99 11.04
C ASN A 126 -2.26 12.06 11.54
N PRO A 127 -2.60 12.06 12.83
CA PRO A 127 -3.63 11.18 13.38
C PRO A 127 -5.05 11.51 12.86
N ASP A 128 -5.27 12.71 12.32
CA ASP A 128 -6.53 13.12 11.72
C ASP A 128 -6.66 12.70 10.26
N TYR A 129 -5.62 12.09 9.67
CA TYR A 129 -5.74 11.55 8.32
C TYR A 129 -6.62 10.29 8.30
N TYR A 130 -7.23 9.95 7.19
CA TYR A 130 -8.33 8.98 7.11
C TYR A 130 -8.02 7.57 7.65
N TRP A 131 -6.77 7.17 7.84
CA TRP A 131 -6.38 5.92 8.49
C TRP A 131 -6.25 5.99 10.02
N HIS A 132 -6.36 7.18 10.62
CA HIS A 132 -6.41 7.41 12.07
C HIS A 132 -5.27 6.71 12.86
N TYR A 133 -4.09 6.64 12.29
CA TYR A 133 -2.92 6.08 12.98
C TYR A 133 -2.34 7.12 13.93
N ASP A 134 -2.35 6.84 15.23
CA ASP A 134 -1.85 7.73 16.27
C ASP A 134 -0.75 7.06 17.08
N ASN A 135 0.51 7.28 16.69
CA ASN A 135 1.69 6.78 17.38
C ASN A 135 2.68 7.93 17.58
N ALA A 136 2.87 8.33 18.84
CA ALA A 136 3.73 9.47 19.21
C ALA A 136 5.20 9.25 18.80
N GLU A 137 5.71 8.03 18.85
CA GLU A 137 7.08 7.71 18.43
C GLU A 137 7.24 7.85 16.92
N PHE A 138 6.25 7.38 16.15
CA PHE A 138 6.24 7.58 14.71
C PHE A 138 6.24 9.07 14.34
N GLN A 139 5.38 9.86 14.97
CA GLN A 139 5.29 11.32 14.77
C GLN A 139 6.63 12.01 15.11
N ARG A 140 7.29 11.58 16.18
CA ARG A 140 8.61 12.07 16.57
C ARG A 140 9.67 11.74 15.50
N LEU A 141 9.73 10.49 15.03
CA LEU A 141 10.67 10.04 13.99
C LEU A 141 10.51 10.83 12.69
N ILE A 142 9.28 11.06 12.24
CA ILE A 142 9.00 11.86 11.04
C ILE A 142 9.41 13.33 11.25
N THR A 143 9.16 13.90 12.43
CA THR A 143 9.58 15.26 12.75
C THR A 143 11.10 15.39 12.73
N GLU A 144 11.81 14.46 13.35
CA GLU A 144 13.27 14.43 13.34
C GLU A 144 13.85 14.23 11.93
N ALA A 145 13.23 13.36 11.11
CA ALA A 145 13.63 13.18 9.72
C ALA A 145 13.48 14.46 8.87
N ARG A 146 12.49 15.30 9.18
CA ARG A 146 12.24 16.56 8.47
C ARG A 146 13.14 17.72 8.90
N THR A 147 13.46 17.78 10.21
CA THR A 147 14.10 18.94 10.82
C THR A 147 15.54 18.68 11.30
N GLY A 148 15.94 17.43 11.38
CA GLY A 148 17.25 17.01 11.83
C GLY A 148 18.34 17.12 10.77
N PRO A 149 19.58 16.75 11.11
CA PRO A 149 20.70 16.70 10.18
C PRO A 149 20.41 15.78 8.98
N ALA A 150 20.86 16.20 7.79
CA ALA A 150 20.59 15.47 6.55
C ALA A 150 21.16 14.04 6.52
N ASP A 151 22.27 13.80 7.20
CA ASP A 151 22.91 12.49 7.35
C ASP A 151 22.12 11.53 8.25
N GLU A 152 21.30 12.04 9.17
CA GLU A 152 20.40 11.23 10.01
C GLU A 152 19.04 10.97 9.38
N GLN A 153 18.63 11.76 8.38
CA GLN A 153 17.29 11.68 7.79
C GLN A 153 16.94 10.26 7.32
N THR A 154 17.83 9.62 6.57
CA THR A 154 17.62 8.27 6.03
C THR A 154 17.38 7.26 7.14
N GLU A 155 18.16 7.30 8.22
CA GLU A 155 18.02 6.37 9.35
C GLU A 155 16.71 6.60 10.12
N ARG A 156 16.30 7.86 10.31
CA ARG A 156 15.00 8.18 10.93
C ARG A 156 13.82 7.67 10.11
N MET A 157 13.90 7.83 8.79
CA MET A 157 12.86 7.31 7.87
C MET A 157 12.80 5.78 7.89
N LYS A 158 13.93 5.08 7.97
CA LYS A 158 13.98 3.62 8.14
C LYS A 158 13.33 3.17 9.44
N GLN A 159 13.65 3.85 10.56
CA GLN A 159 13.05 3.57 11.85
C GLN A 159 11.52 3.77 11.81
N ALA A 160 11.05 4.84 11.17
CA ALA A 160 9.63 5.06 10.99
C ALA A 160 8.97 3.96 10.14
N ALA A 161 9.62 3.53 9.04
CA ALA A 161 9.11 2.46 8.19
C ALA A 161 9.01 1.12 8.93
N ARG A 162 10.02 0.78 9.76
CA ARG A 162 9.98 -0.44 10.60
C ARG A 162 8.86 -0.37 11.63
N LEU A 163 8.72 0.76 12.35
CA LEU A 163 7.68 0.94 13.35
C LEU A 163 6.28 0.80 12.74
N LEU A 164 6.06 1.40 11.57
CA LEU A 164 4.78 1.32 10.87
C LEU A 164 4.45 -0.12 10.44
N ALA A 165 5.47 -0.90 10.04
CA ALA A 165 5.32 -2.31 9.73
C ALA A 165 5.04 -3.14 10.98
N ASP A 166 5.81 -2.94 12.05
CA ASP A 166 5.71 -3.71 13.32
C ASP A 166 4.35 -3.48 14.00
N ASP A 167 3.81 -2.26 13.91
CA ASP A 167 2.49 -1.92 14.44
C ASP A 167 1.33 -2.54 13.63
N ALA A 168 1.63 -3.15 12.46
CA ALA A 168 0.62 -3.67 11.54
C ALA A 168 -0.49 -2.64 11.24
N ALA A 169 -0.11 -1.38 11.09
CA ALA A 169 -1.03 -0.26 10.89
C ALA A 169 -1.84 -0.40 9.58
N ALA A 170 -1.26 -1.07 8.58
CA ALA A 170 -1.91 -1.50 7.35
C ALA A 170 -1.25 -2.77 6.81
N ASP A 171 -1.94 -3.51 5.94
CA ASP A 171 -1.31 -4.52 5.09
C ASP A 171 -0.76 -3.86 3.82
N PHE A 172 0.54 -3.61 3.81
CA PHE A 172 1.25 -3.03 2.67
C PHE A 172 1.42 -4.11 1.59
N LEU A 173 0.60 -4.05 0.56
CA LEU A 173 0.48 -5.13 -0.40
C LEU A 173 1.66 -5.17 -1.38
N TYR A 174 1.83 -4.13 -2.18
CA TYR A 174 2.89 -4.05 -3.17
C TYR A 174 3.08 -2.63 -3.72
N SER A 175 4.28 -2.35 -4.23
CA SER A 175 4.56 -1.20 -5.09
C SER A 175 4.22 -1.59 -6.53
N MET A 176 3.37 -0.80 -7.19
CA MET A 176 2.93 -1.05 -8.57
C MET A 176 4.08 -0.77 -9.54
N ALA A 177 4.20 -1.59 -10.59
CA ALA A 177 5.09 -1.30 -11.69
C ALA A 177 4.48 -0.28 -12.64
N ASN A 178 5.23 0.74 -13.01
CA ASN A 178 4.88 1.65 -14.10
C ASN A 178 5.22 0.99 -15.44
N LEU A 179 4.20 0.46 -16.13
CA LEU A 179 4.38 -0.24 -17.38
C LEU A 179 4.24 0.73 -18.57
N VAL A 180 5.28 0.76 -19.40
CA VAL A 180 5.29 1.56 -20.63
C VAL A 180 5.33 0.63 -21.84
N VAL A 181 4.39 0.81 -22.78
CA VAL A 181 4.34 0.06 -24.03
C VAL A 181 4.76 0.98 -25.18
N LEU A 182 5.80 0.59 -25.90
CA LEU A 182 6.38 1.35 -27.00
C LEU A 182 6.37 0.51 -28.29
N ARG A 183 6.29 1.18 -29.45
CA ARG A 183 6.68 0.55 -30.71
C ARG A 183 8.19 0.23 -30.65
N SER A 184 8.59 -0.82 -31.32
CA SER A 184 9.97 -1.31 -31.33
C SER A 184 11.00 -0.32 -31.92
N ASP A 185 10.52 0.67 -32.68
CA ASP A 185 11.34 1.73 -33.30
C ASP A 185 11.46 2.99 -32.43
N ILE A 186 10.81 3.04 -31.25
CA ILE A 186 10.89 4.14 -30.29
C ILE A 186 11.92 3.80 -29.22
N SER A 187 12.78 4.78 -28.91
CA SER A 187 13.79 4.69 -27.86
C SER A 187 13.87 6.01 -27.07
N GLY A 188 14.64 6.01 -25.96
CA GLY A 188 14.87 7.20 -25.15
C GLY A 188 13.71 7.60 -24.22
N VAL A 189 12.71 6.72 -24.05
CA VAL A 189 11.68 6.90 -23.01
C VAL A 189 12.22 6.37 -21.69
N PRO A 190 12.05 7.09 -20.56
CA PRO A 190 12.51 6.62 -19.26
C PRO A 190 11.89 5.27 -18.86
N GLU A 191 12.72 4.34 -18.41
CA GLU A 191 12.28 3.01 -17.93
C GLU A 191 11.87 3.02 -16.46
N ASN A 192 12.41 3.95 -15.66
CA ASN A 192 12.16 4.06 -14.23
C ASN A 192 11.54 5.43 -13.91
N LEU A 193 10.23 5.53 -14.05
CA LEU A 193 9.50 6.74 -13.69
C LEU A 193 9.23 6.74 -12.19
N THR A 194 9.68 7.78 -11.49
CA THR A 194 9.42 8.01 -10.07
C THR A 194 8.27 8.97 -9.82
N SER A 195 7.63 9.43 -10.90
CA SER A 195 6.48 10.33 -10.87
C SER A 195 5.54 10.05 -12.04
N GLU A 196 4.37 10.66 -12.02
CA GLU A 196 3.42 10.60 -13.15
C GLU A 196 3.87 11.46 -14.36
N SER A 197 4.95 12.23 -14.21
CA SER A 197 5.48 13.08 -15.27
C SER A 197 6.38 12.26 -16.20
N LEU A 198 6.01 12.22 -17.47
CA LEU A 198 6.76 11.52 -18.51
C LEU A 198 7.68 12.51 -19.25
N ASP A 199 8.98 12.42 -19.03
CA ASP A 199 9.98 13.17 -19.80
C ASP A 199 10.26 12.47 -21.14
N LEU A 200 9.83 13.10 -22.24
CA LEU A 200 10.02 12.61 -23.59
C LEU A 200 11.10 13.36 -24.37
N THR A 201 11.91 14.20 -23.73
CA THR A 201 12.91 15.03 -24.40
C THR A 201 14.00 14.21 -25.11
N ALA A 202 14.25 12.99 -24.66
CA ALA A 202 15.20 12.05 -25.27
C ALA A 202 14.53 11.04 -26.23
N ALA A 203 13.19 11.07 -26.35
CA ALA A 203 12.49 10.11 -27.17
C ALA A 203 12.79 10.32 -28.66
N SER A 204 13.08 9.23 -29.36
CA SER A 204 13.38 9.25 -30.80
C SER A 204 12.82 8.04 -31.51
N SER A 205 12.61 8.18 -32.84
CA SER A 205 12.17 7.07 -33.71
C SER A 205 13.27 6.78 -34.74
N THR A 206 13.53 5.51 -34.99
CA THR A 206 14.44 5.05 -36.06
C THR A 206 13.76 4.99 -37.42
N ASN A 207 12.43 5.13 -37.51
CA ASN A 207 11.66 5.17 -38.74
C ASN A 207 11.29 6.63 -39.06
N ILE A 208 12.23 7.38 -39.63
CA ILE A 208 12.01 8.67 -40.33
C ILE A 208 12.28 8.47 -41.79
#